data_40114c590cbdc526cce9a8a5c400717d
#
_entry.id   40114c590cbdc526cce9a8a5c400717d
#
_cell.length_a   1.000
_cell.length_b   1.000
_cell.length_c   1.000
_cell.angle_alpha   90.00
_cell.angle_beta   90.00
_cell.angle_gamma   90.00
#
_symmetry.space_group_name_H-M   'P 1'
#
loop_
_entity.id
_entity.type
_entity.pdbx_description
1 polymer ?
#
loop_
_entity_poly.entity_id
_entity_poly.type
_entity_poly.pdbx_seq_one_letter_code
_entity_poly.pdbx_strand_id
1 'polypeptide(L)'
;METLRWRIRIVVLWFIAAEAFSAHMIMVTIDPVSMKKMLEWGATIDAGGWLFAAIYWLIPLWLAFVTITVKGSSNRWANFVLGIIATLLNIYHFFMCGVPLVQPVLFSEPTAHHILLLGSAVVATALITWYAWKWPKQEAQVMT
;
A
#
# COMPACT_ATOMS: atom_id res chain seq x y z
N MET A 1 -12.32 -23.76 -7.02
CA MET A 1 -13.08 -22.49 -7.02
C MET A 1 -12.80 -21.62 -5.79
N GLU A 2 -12.63 -22.17 -4.60
CA GLU A 2 -12.43 -21.40 -3.37
C GLU A 2 -11.13 -20.57 -3.38
N THR A 3 -10.02 -21.15 -3.80
CA THR A 3 -8.71 -20.45 -3.86
C THR A 3 -8.70 -19.27 -4.81
N LEU A 4 -9.42 -19.35 -5.94
CA LEU A 4 -9.54 -18.22 -6.85
C LEU A 4 -10.23 -17.03 -6.17
N ARG A 5 -11.26 -17.30 -5.34
CA ARG A 5 -11.93 -16.23 -4.58
C ARG A 5 -10.98 -15.54 -3.58
N TRP A 6 -10.09 -16.28 -2.92
CA TRP A 6 -9.10 -15.71 -2.03
C TRP A 6 -8.09 -14.84 -2.78
N ARG A 7 -7.60 -15.31 -3.94
CA ARG A 7 -6.70 -14.52 -4.78
C ARG A 7 -7.34 -13.23 -5.26
N ILE A 8 -8.58 -13.30 -5.77
CA ILE A 8 -9.30 -12.12 -6.25
C ILE A 8 -9.47 -11.09 -5.13
N ARG A 9 -9.83 -11.52 -3.91
CA ARG A 9 -9.95 -10.60 -2.76
C ARG A 9 -8.63 -9.89 -2.47
N ILE A 10 -7.52 -10.61 -2.44
CA ILE A 10 -6.19 -10.03 -2.18
C ILE A 10 -5.78 -9.09 -3.32
N VAL A 11 -6.01 -9.48 -4.58
CA VAL A 11 -5.72 -8.63 -5.75
C VAL A 11 -6.49 -7.31 -5.68
N VAL A 12 -7.80 -7.38 -5.40
CA VAL A 12 -8.63 -6.17 -5.26
C VAL A 12 -8.11 -5.27 -4.14
N LEU A 13 -7.69 -5.84 -3.02
CA LEU A 13 -7.13 -5.06 -1.90
C LEU A 13 -5.78 -4.41 -2.25
N TRP A 14 -4.93 -5.08 -3.03
CA TRP A 14 -3.70 -4.46 -3.55
C TRP A 14 -4.01 -3.27 -4.47
N PHE A 15 -5.03 -3.40 -5.33
CA PHE A 15 -5.50 -2.27 -6.15
C PHE A 15 -6.06 -1.13 -5.30
N ILE A 16 -6.88 -1.43 -4.28
CA ILE A 16 -7.38 -0.41 -3.37
C ILE A 16 -6.23 0.33 -2.67
N ALA A 17 -5.19 -0.38 -2.21
CA ALA A 17 -4.03 0.25 -1.59
C ALA A 17 -3.26 1.14 -2.58
N ALA A 18 -3.06 0.69 -3.83
CA ALA A 18 -2.42 1.47 -4.89
C ALA A 18 -3.21 2.73 -5.23
N GLU A 19 -4.51 2.60 -5.44
CA GLU A 19 -5.41 3.72 -5.78
C GLU A 19 -5.54 4.72 -4.63
N ALA A 20 -5.64 4.26 -3.40
CA ALA A 20 -5.70 5.13 -2.23
C ALA A 20 -4.43 6.00 -2.12
N PHE A 21 -3.25 5.41 -2.36
CA PHE A 21 -2.00 6.15 -2.37
C PHE A 21 -1.91 7.11 -3.56
N SER A 22 -2.30 6.69 -4.76
CA SER A 22 -2.31 7.52 -5.96
C SER A 22 -3.27 8.72 -5.81
N ALA A 23 -4.47 8.48 -5.30
CA ALA A 23 -5.44 9.52 -5.01
C ALA A 23 -4.93 10.51 -3.95
N HIS A 24 -4.26 10.01 -2.90
CA HIS A 24 -3.61 10.85 -1.90
C HIS A 24 -2.59 11.80 -2.56
N MET A 25 -1.72 11.28 -3.42
CA MET A 25 -0.71 12.09 -4.11
C MET A 25 -1.34 13.12 -5.06
N ILE A 26 -2.42 12.77 -5.77
CA ILE A 26 -3.17 13.72 -6.60
C ILE A 26 -3.73 14.86 -5.74
N MET A 27 -4.37 14.53 -4.61
CA MET A 27 -4.93 15.57 -3.72
C MET A 27 -3.85 16.49 -3.15
N VAL A 28 -2.67 15.95 -2.81
CA VAL A 28 -1.49 16.75 -2.40
C VAL A 28 -1.05 17.71 -3.51
N THR A 29 -1.09 17.31 -4.78
CA THR A 29 -0.68 18.18 -5.90
C THR A 29 -1.73 19.25 -6.25
N ILE A 30 -2.98 19.03 -5.89
CA ILE A 30 -4.06 20.02 -6.10
C ILE A 30 -4.06 21.09 -5.00
N ASP A 31 -3.68 20.75 -3.77
CA ASP A 31 -3.57 21.72 -2.67
C ASP A 31 -2.29 22.56 -2.82
N PRO A 32 -2.39 23.90 -3.01
CA PRO A 32 -1.23 24.75 -3.26
C PRO A 32 -0.19 24.76 -2.13
N VAL A 33 -0.65 24.62 -0.88
CA VAL A 33 0.24 24.62 0.29
C VAL A 33 1.02 23.32 0.39
N SER A 34 0.36 22.19 0.22
CA SER A 34 0.97 20.86 0.20
C SER A 34 1.89 20.70 -1.02
N MET A 35 1.48 21.18 -2.18
CA MET A 35 2.31 21.17 -3.40
C MET A 35 3.61 21.93 -3.22
N LYS A 36 3.56 23.14 -2.63
CA LYS A 36 4.78 23.93 -2.36
C LYS A 36 5.76 23.16 -1.49
N LYS A 37 5.29 22.60 -0.37
CA LYS A 37 6.13 21.78 0.53
C LYS A 37 6.69 20.53 -0.14
N MET A 38 5.86 19.86 -0.97
CA MET A 38 6.30 18.70 -1.74
C MET A 38 7.41 19.05 -2.73
N LEU A 39 7.34 20.21 -3.39
CA LEU A 39 8.39 20.70 -4.29
C LEU A 39 9.69 21.02 -3.52
N GLU A 40 9.57 21.69 -2.37
CA GLU A 40 10.71 21.99 -1.50
C GLU A 40 11.41 20.70 -1.02
N TRP A 41 10.63 19.73 -0.55
CA TRP A 41 11.14 18.40 -0.16
C TRP A 41 11.72 17.65 -1.36
N GLY A 42 11.02 17.63 -2.49
CA GLY A 42 11.47 16.97 -3.73
C GLY A 42 12.80 17.49 -4.25
N ALA A 43 13.10 18.77 -4.04
CA ALA A 43 14.39 19.37 -4.41
C ALA A 43 15.56 18.83 -3.56
N THR A 44 15.31 18.20 -2.43
CA THR A 44 16.33 17.58 -1.57
C THR A 44 16.61 16.12 -1.90
N ILE A 45 15.77 15.49 -2.76
CA ILE A 45 15.86 14.08 -3.10
C ILE A 45 16.78 13.90 -4.32
N ASP A 46 17.73 13.02 -4.19
CA ASP A 46 18.59 12.62 -5.32
C ASP A 46 17.89 11.63 -6.27
N ALA A 47 18.55 11.30 -7.37
CA ALA A 47 18.02 10.37 -8.38
C ALA A 47 17.72 8.96 -7.79
N GLY A 48 18.51 8.51 -6.81
CA GLY A 48 18.28 7.23 -6.13
C GLY A 48 17.00 7.25 -5.30
N GLY A 49 16.76 8.33 -4.59
CA GLY A 49 15.52 8.54 -3.83
C GLY A 49 14.28 8.57 -4.71
N TRP A 50 14.34 9.23 -5.87
CA TRP A 50 13.24 9.20 -6.84
C TRP A 50 12.99 7.81 -7.43
N LEU A 51 14.05 7.07 -7.74
CA LEU A 51 13.92 5.68 -8.20
C LEU A 51 13.28 4.80 -7.12
N PHE A 52 13.69 4.94 -5.87
CA PHE A 52 13.09 4.24 -4.75
C PHE A 52 11.60 4.56 -4.61
N ALA A 53 11.21 5.84 -4.70
CA ALA A 53 9.82 6.25 -4.64
C ALA A 53 8.98 5.63 -5.77
N ALA A 54 9.52 5.61 -7.00
CA ALA A 54 8.86 4.99 -8.14
C ALA A 54 8.67 3.47 -7.96
N ILE A 55 9.70 2.77 -7.47
CA ILE A 55 9.61 1.33 -7.16
C ILE A 55 8.56 1.10 -6.07
N TYR A 56 8.61 1.86 -4.99
CA TYR A 56 7.65 1.76 -3.88
C TYR A 56 6.20 1.90 -4.36
N TRP A 57 5.94 2.84 -5.29
CA TRP A 57 4.61 3.05 -5.86
C TRP A 57 4.12 1.86 -6.68
N LEU A 58 5.02 1.19 -7.40
CA LEU A 58 4.68 0.06 -8.26
C LEU A 58 4.50 -1.26 -7.49
N ILE A 59 5.04 -1.39 -6.27
CA ILE A 59 4.99 -2.62 -5.48
C ILE A 59 3.56 -3.20 -5.36
N PRO A 60 2.52 -2.45 -4.97
CA PRO A 60 1.17 -3.01 -4.83
C PRO A 60 0.63 -3.59 -6.15
N LEU A 61 0.91 -2.95 -7.28
CA LEU A 61 0.48 -3.42 -8.60
C LEU A 61 1.20 -4.72 -9.00
N TRP A 62 2.51 -4.79 -8.76
CA TRP A 62 3.27 -6.01 -8.99
C TRP A 62 2.81 -7.15 -8.09
N LEU A 63 2.48 -6.86 -6.83
CA LEU A 63 1.96 -7.86 -5.89
C LEU A 63 0.55 -8.34 -6.29
N ALA A 64 -0.30 -7.47 -6.82
CA ALA A 64 -1.58 -7.86 -7.40
C ALA A 64 -1.37 -8.82 -8.57
N PHE A 65 -0.45 -8.50 -9.50
CA PHE A 65 -0.12 -9.35 -10.64
C PHE A 65 0.46 -10.71 -10.19
N VAL A 66 1.42 -10.72 -9.28
CA VAL A 66 2.02 -11.94 -8.72
C VAL A 66 0.96 -12.79 -8.02
N THR A 67 0.05 -12.17 -7.28
CA THR A 67 -1.02 -12.87 -6.56
C THR A 67 -1.93 -13.66 -7.49
N ILE A 68 -2.22 -13.15 -8.69
CA ILE A 68 -3.09 -13.84 -9.64
C ILE A 68 -2.34 -14.88 -10.49
N THR A 69 -1.07 -14.65 -10.77
CA THR A 69 -0.27 -15.48 -11.67
C THR A 69 0.43 -16.64 -10.96
N VAL A 70 1.02 -16.40 -9.80
CA VAL A 70 1.77 -17.41 -9.05
C VAL A 70 0.81 -18.29 -8.26
N LYS A 71 1.03 -19.60 -8.27
CA LYS A 71 0.25 -20.60 -7.54
C LYS A 71 1.05 -21.13 -6.33
N GLY A 72 0.32 -21.73 -5.39
CA GLY A 72 0.92 -22.46 -4.28
C GLY A 72 1.17 -21.65 -3.00
N SER A 73 1.84 -22.30 -2.03
CA SER A 73 2.06 -21.77 -0.69
C SER A 73 2.97 -20.54 -0.69
N SER A 74 3.92 -20.45 -1.61
CA SER A 74 4.82 -19.29 -1.74
C SER A 74 4.06 -17.99 -1.96
N ASN A 75 3.02 -18.00 -2.80
CA ASN A 75 2.17 -16.83 -3.03
C ASN A 75 1.45 -16.40 -1.75
N ARG A 76 0.91 -17.36 -1.00
CA ARG A 76 0.27 -17.08 0.29
C ARG A 76 1.22 -16.42 1.28
N TRP A 77 2.42 -17.01 1.44
CA TRP A 77 3.43 -16.48 2.36
C TRP A 77 3.96 -15.11 1.91
N ALA A 78 4.16 -14.92 0.60
CA ALA A 78 4.56 -13.62 0.06
C ALA A 78 3.52 -12.54 0.41
N ASN A 79 2.23 -12.79 0.16
CA ASN A 79 1.17 -11.85 0.51
C ASN A 79 1.04 -11.62 2.02
N PHE A 80 1.28 -12.65 2.85
CA PHE A 80 1.28 -12.51 4.29
C PHE A 80 2.40 -11.59 4.79
N VAL A 81 3.64 -11.89 4.42
CA VAL A 81 4.82 -11.13 4.86
C VAL A 81 4.81 -9.71 4.30
N LEU A 82 4.57 -9.57 2.98
CA LEU A 82 4.53 -8.26 2.33
C LEU A 82 3.31 -7.44 2.75
N GLY A 83 2.20 -8.09 3.07
CA GLY A 83 1.03 -7.45 3.66
C GLY A 83 1.34 -6.84 5.03
N ILE A 84 2.09 -7.53 5.89
CA ILE A 84 2.55 -6.98 7.19
C ILE A 84 3.44 -5.77 6.96
N ILE A 85 4.45 -5.90 6.11
CA ILE A 85 5.40 -4.81 5.82
C ILE A 85 4.64 -3.59 5.26
N ALA A 86 3.76 -3.80 4.28
CA ALA A 86 2.94 -2.73 3.70
C ALA A 86 2.03 -2.09 4.73
N THR A 87 1.43 -2.86 5.64
CA THR A 87 0.58 -2.33 6.71
C THR A 87 1.39 -1.41 7.64
N LEU A 88 2.57 -1.84 8.07
CA LEU A 88 3.43 -1.03 8.93
C LEU A 88 3.90 0.25 8.25
N LEU A 89 4.28 0.17 6.97
CA LEU A 89 4.67 1.34 6.18
C LEU A 89 3.49 2.30 5.97
N ASN A 90 2.29 1.79 5.69
CA ASN A 90 1.10 2.62 5.55
C ASN A 90 0.66 3.25 6.89
N ILE A 91 0.80 2.56 8.01
CA ILE A 91 0.60 3.13 9.34
C ILE A 91 1.59 4.28 9.59
N TYR A 92 2.87 4.04 9.32
CA TYR A 92 3.88 5.09 9.43
C TYR A 92 3.52 6.30 8.56
N HIS A 93 3.18 6.08 7.29
CA HIS A 93 2.78 7.14 6.36
C HIS A 93 1.51 7.88 6.83
N PHE A 94 0.52 7.15 7.35
CA PHE A 94 -0.70 7.71 7.91
C PHE A 94 -0.41 8.69 9.05
N PHE A 95 0.47 8.32 9.98
CA PHE A 95 0.85 9.21 11.08
C PHE A 95 1.72 10.39 10.65
N MET A 96 2.57 10.20 9.66
CA MET A 96 3.44 11.28 9.14
C MET A 96 2.67 12.32 8.32
N CYS A 97 1.65 11.91 7.59
CA CYS A 97 0.91 12.79 6.66
C CYS A 97 -0.53 13.06 7.09
N GLY A 98 -1.17 12.13 7.80
CA GLY A 98 -2.61 12.19 8.11
C GLY A 98 -2.96 12.71 9.50
N VAL A 99 -2.07 12.60 10.47
CA VAL A 99 -2.35 12.96 11.86
C VAL A 99 -1.18 13.76 12.44
N PRO A 100 -1.38 14.97 12.97
CA PRO A 100 -0.31 15.84 13.47
C PRO A 100 0.18 15.42 14.87
N LEU A 101 0.46 14.13 15.09
CA LEU A 101 1.03 13.63 16.33
C LEU A 101 2.55 13.81 16.41
N VAL A 102 3.20 13.90 15.26
CA VAL A 102 4.62 14.21 15.11
C VAL A 102 4.66 15.47 14.25
N GLN A 103 5.47 16.46 14.58
CA GLN A 103 5.52 17.75 13.88
C GLN A 103 5.27 17.60 12.37
N PRO A 104 4.37 18.41 11.77
CA PRO A 104 3.99 18.25 10.36
C PRO A 104 5.20 18.55 9.47
N VAL A 105 5.96 17.50 9.16
CA VAL A 105 7.20 17.65 8.36
C VAL A 105 6.85 18.01 6.92
N LEU A 106 5.70 17.55 6.40
CA LEU A 106 5.35 17.70 4.99
C LEU A 106 4.04 18.45 4.71
N PHE A 107 3.04 18.43 5.60
CA PHE A 107 1.73 19.02 5.29
C PHE A 107 1.21 19.89 6.43
N SER A 108 0.55 20.99 6.11
CA SER A 108 0.20 22.02 7.05
C SER A 108 -0.94 21.67 8.01
N GLU A 109 -1.89 20.82 7.58
CA GLU A 109 -3.00 20.33 8.39
C GLU A 109 -3.53 18.99 7.86
N PRO A 110 -3.97 18.06 8.75
CA PRO A 110 -4.60 16.83 8.33
C PRO A 110 -5.98 17.16 7.78
N THR A 111 -6.13 17.04 6.50
CA THR A 111 -7.44 17.16 5.85
C THR A 111 -8.18 15.83 5.88
N ALA A 112 -9.51 15.87 5.87
CA ALA A 112 -10.36 14.68 5.93
C ALA A 112 -10.00 13.66 4.81
N HIS A 113 -9.60 14.13 3.64
CA HIS A 113 -9.20 13.25 2.53
C HIS A 113 -7.89 12.50 2.82
N HIS A 114 -6.89 13.11 3.48
CA HIS A 114 -5.67 12.41 3.90
C HIS A 114 -5.99 11.25 4.85
N ILE A 115 -6.82 11.51 5.86
CA ILE A 115 -7.24 10.49 6.82
C ILE A 115 -8.00 9.36 6.11
N LEU A 116 -8.92 9.69 5.22
CA LEU A 116 -9.72 8.71 4.49
C LEU A 116 -8.85 7.85 3.57
N LEU A 117 -8.02 8.47 2.74
CA LEU A 117 -7.24 7.75 1.73
C LEU A 117 -6.12 6.91 2.37
N LEU A 118 -5.33 7.49 3.25
CA LEU A 118 -4.26 6.76 3.94
C LEU A 118 -4.82 5.71 4.90
N GLY A 119 -5.92 6.00 5.60
CA GLY A 119 -6.64 5.02 6.41
C GLY A 119 -7.16 3.84 5.57
N SER A 120 -7.67 4.10 4.36
CA SER A 120 -8.10 3.04 3.43
C SER A 120 -6.93 2.15 3.00
N ALA A 121 -5.74 2.71 2.76
CA ALA A 121 -4.54 1.93 2.45
C ALA A 121 -4.11 1.03 3.62
N VAL A 122 -4.16 1.55 4.86
CA VAL A 122 -3.88 0.75 6.08
C VAL A 122 -4.87 -0.41 6.20
N VAL A 123 -6.16 -0.15 6.07
CA VAL A 123 -7.21 -1.19 6.17
C VAL A 123 -7.04 -2.23 5.07
N ALA A 124 -6.81 -1.80 3.82
CA ALA A 124 -6.63 -2.73 2.70
C ALA A 124 -5.43 -3.66 2.93
N THR A 125 -4.27 -3.15 3.34
CA THR A 125 -3.07 -3.97 3.58
C THR A 125 -3.20 -4.86 4.82
N ALA A 126 -3.89 -4.43 5.87
CA ALA A 126 -4.23 -5.27 7.01
C ALA A 126 -5.15 -6.44 6.61
N LEU A 127 -6.14 -6.18 5.75
CA LEU A 127 -7.02 -7.23 5.21
C LEU A 127 -6.28 -8.19 4.28
N ILE A 128 -5.28 -7.73 3.50
CA ILE A 128 -4.40 -8.61 2.71
C ILE A 128 -3.70 -9.60 3.65
N THR A 129 -3.07 -9.10 4.71
CA THR A 129 -2.43 -9.93 5.72
C THR A 129 -3.38 -10.95 6.33
N TRP A 130 -4.57 -10.50 6.72
CA TRP A 130 -5.61 -11.36 7.27
C TRP A 130 -6.06 -12.45 6.30
N TYR A 131 -6.38 -12.10 5.05
CA TYR A 131 -6.79 -13.06 4.03
C TYR A 131 -5.66 -14.02 3.66
N ALA A 132 -4.42 -13.56 3.55
CA ALA A 132 -3.28 -14.43 3.30
C ALA A 132 -3.05 -15.42 4.46
N TRP A 133 -3.22 -14.99 5.71
CA TRP A 133 -3.18 -15.87 6.88
C TRP A 133 -4.27 -16.94 6.84
N LYS A 134 -5.52 -16.54 6.53
CA LYS A 134 -6.70 -17.42 6.47
C LYS A 134 -6.76 -18.26 5.20
N TRP A 135 -5.92 -18.01 4.22
CA TRP A 135 -5.92 -18.74 2.95
C TRP A 135 -5.77 -20.24 3.19
N PRO A 136 -6.67 -21.10 2.63
CA PRO A 136 -6.67 -22.55 2.85
C PRO A 136 -5.35 -23.22 2.46
N LYS A 137 -4.82 -24.05 3.35
CA LYS A 137 -3.52 -24.75 3.16
C LYS A 137 -3.58 -25.91 2.16
N GLN A 138 -4.78 -26.38 1.79
CA GLN A 138 -5.01 -27.64 1.08
C GLN A 138 -4.50 -27.70 -0.37
N GLU A 139 -4.14 -26.58 -1.00
CA GLU A 139 -3.64 -26.62 -2.38
C GLU A 139 -2.17 -26.98 -2.53
N ALA A 140 -1.39 -27.02 -1.47
CA ALA A 140 0.02 -27.41 -1.53
C ALA A 140 0.19 -28.92 -1.73
N GLN A 141 -0.84 -29.73 -1.47
CA GLN A 141 -0.77 -31.20 -1.47
C GLN A 141 -1.28 -31.87 -2.75
N VAL A 142 -1.94 -31.14 -3.65
CA VAL A 142 -2.53 -31.72 -4.87
C VAL A 142 -1.59 -31.61 -6.09
N MET A 143 -0.43 -30.98 -5.94
CA MET A 143 0.53 -30.78 -7.03
C MET A 143 1.90 -31.46 -6.80
N THR A 144 1.97 -32.43 -5.89
CA THR A 144 3.08 -33.39 -5.80
C THR A 144 2.61 -34.76 -6.30
#